data_88357de01a945f65794707742618fdbc
#
_entry.id   88357de01a945f65794707742618fdbc
#
_cell.length_a   1.000
_cell.length_b   1.000
_cell.length_c   1.000
_cell.angle_alpha   90.00
_cell.angle_beta   90.00
_cell.angle_gamma   90.00
#
_symmetry.space_group_name_H-M   'P 1'
#
loop_
_entity.id
_entity.type
_entity.pdbx_description
1 polymer ?
#
loop_
_entity_poly.entity_id
_entity_poly.type
_entity_poly.pdbx_seq_one_letter_code
_entity_poly.pdbx_strand_id
1 'polypeptide(L)'
;MLTLTISIIILTCITSIMGLNNPRILNDLIFWPPAITKKHQYYRFITCGLIHADYIHLAFNMLTLYFFGRIIEVYYIGMLGLPKYYYLAMYVGALIVSNLPTYFKHRNDYDYRSLGASGAVSAVVFSFILLKPWVAVYVFFLPVPAIIYAVLFLAYSAYMSRKGGDNINHDAHFYGAVFGIVFTIIARPEVINIFLGELSHPHLDF
;
A
#
# COMPACT_ATOMS: atom_id res chain seq x y z
N MET A 1 2.69 -20.70 -12.46
CA MET A 1 1.45 -20.53 -11.64
C MET A 1 1.15 -19.05 -11.48
N LEU A 2 -0.11 -18.65 -11.60
CA LEU A 2 -0.54 -17.28 -11.35
C LEU A 2 -0.48 -17.03 -9.82
N THR A 3 0.34 -16.06 -9.38
CA THR A 3 0.45 -15.68 -7.97
C THR A 3 -0.68 -14.71 -7.60
N LEU A 4 -0.98 -14.53 -6.31
CA LEU A 4 -1.98 -13.54 -5.86
C LEU A 4 -1.57 -12.13 -6.27
N THR A 5 -0.28 -11.81 -6.16
CA THR A 5 0.28 -10.53 -6.60
C THR A 5 -0.04 -10.25 -8.07
N ILE A 6 0.23 -11.21 -8.95
CA ILE A 6 -0.05 -11.05 -10.39
C ILE A 6 -1.55 -10.93 -10.65
N SER A 7 -2.38 -11.70 -9.94
CA SER A 7 -3.84 -11.60 -10.05
C SER A 7 -4.36 -10.21 -9.66
N ILE A 8 -3.85 -9.64 -8.57
CA ILE A 8 -4.18 -8.28 -8.13
C ILE A 8 -3.74 -7.25 -9.17
N ILE A 9 -2.52 -7.37 -9.71
CA ILE A 9 -2.00 -6.47 -10.75
C ILE A 9 -2.88 -6.50 -12.00
N ILE A 10 -3.22 -7.69 -12.51
CA ILE A 10 -4.07 -7.83 -13.70
C ILE A 10 -5.45 -7.19 -13.46
N LEU A 11 -6.10 -7.52 -12.33
CA LEU A 11 -7.41 -6.95 -11.99
C LEU A 11 -7.34 -5.43 -11.90
N THR A 12 -6.32 -4.89 -11.22
CA THR A 12 -6.12 -3.46 -11.04
C THR A 12 -5.85 -2.76 -12.37
N CYS A 13 -4.99 -3.33 -13.23
CA CYS A 13 -4.73 -2.77 -14.56
C CYS A 13 -6.00 -2.70 -15.41
N ILE A 14 -6.75 -3.79 -15.49
CA ILE A 14 -8.00 -3.83 -16.27
C ILE A 14 -8.97 -2.78 -15.76
N THR A 15 -9.26 -2.77 -14.45
CA THR A 15 -10.23 -1.86 -13.84
C THR A 15 -9.79 -0.40 -13.97
N SER A 16 -8.50 -0.14 -13.78
CA SER A 16 -7.94 1.21 -13.86
C SER A 16 -7.99 1.77 -15.29
N ILE A 17 -7.63 0.97 -16.29
CA ILE A 17 -7.72 1.36 -17.70
C ILE A 17 -9.20 1.61 -18.09
N MET A 18 -10.13 0.79 -17.63
CA MET A 18 -11.56 1.04 -17.83
C MET A 18 -11.99 2.34 -17.18
N GLY A 19 -11.54 2.65 -15.95
CA GLY A 19 -11.84 3.89 -15.25
C GLY A 19 -11.29 5.13 -15.94
N LEU A 20 -10.05 5.06 -16.43
CA LEU A 20 -9.40 6.14 -17.18
C LEU A 20 -10.15 6.50 -18.48
N ASN A 21 -10.79 5.52 -19.11
CA ASN A 21 -11.54 5.71 -20.34
C ASN A 21 -13.05 5.92 -20.14
N ASN A 22 -13.56 5.75 -18.89
CA ASN A 22 -14.98 5.88 -18.58
C ASN A 22 -15.21 6.58 -17.24
N PRO A 23 -15.61 7.88 -17.25
CA PRO A 23 -15.86 8.65 -16.04
C PRO A 23 -16.93 8.07 -15.11
N ARG A 24 -17.89 7.28 -15.62
CA ARG A 24 -18.90 6.63 -14.77
C ARG A 24 -18.24 5.56 -13.90
N ILE A 25 -17.42 4.70 -14.49
CA ILE A 25 -16.66 3.67 -13.74
C ILE A 25 -15.77 4.33 -12.70
N LEU A 26 -15.04 5.38 -13.09
CA LEU A 26 -14.19 6.13 -12.16
C LEU A 26 -15.00 6.66 -10.97
N ASN A 27 -16.12 7.33 -11.22
CA ASN A 27 -16.96 7.91 -10.17
C ASN A 27 -17.65 6.87 -9.29
N ASP A 28 -17.97 5.70 -9.82
CA ASP A 28 -18.59 4.62 -9.04
C ASP A 28 -17.60 3.93 -8.10
N LEU A 29 -16.31 3.89 -8.46
CA LEU A 29 -15.29 3.17 -7.72
C LEU A 29 -14.43 4.07 -6.81
N ILE A 30 -14.36 5.38 -7.07
CA ILE A 30 -13.52 6.34 -6.36
C ILE A 30 -13.88 6.42 -4.87
N PHE A 31 -12.89 6.60 -4.01
CA PHE A 31 -13.09 6.87 -2.60
C PHE A 31 -13.75 8.23 -2.41
N TRP A 32 -15.01 8.20 -2.03
CA TRP A 32 -15.83 9.39 -1.76
C TRP A 32 -16.49 9.26 -0.38
N PRO A 33 -15.89 9.84 0.66
CA PRO A 33 -16.36 9.71 2.03
C PRO A 33 -17.83 10.04 2.27
N PRO A 34 -18.43 11.10 1.69
CA PRO A 34 -19.87 11.37 1.84
C PRO A 34 -20.78 10.26 1.28
N ALA A 35 -20.39 9.58 0.20
CA ALA A 35 -21.16 8.47 -0.33
C ALA A 35 -21.09 7.24 0.58
N ILE A 36 -19.94 7.01 1.21
CA ILE A 36 -19.76 5.96 2.22
C ILE A 36 -20.69 6.24 3.40
N THR A 37 -20.69 7.47 3.92
CA THR A 37 -21.47 7.85 5.11
C THR A 37 -22.99 7.86 4.83
N LYS A 38 -23.42 8.48 3.73
CA LYS A 38 -24.86 8.75 3.49
C LYS A 38 -25.55 7.68 2.64
N LYS A 39 -24.79 6.96 1.80
CA LYS A 39 -25.33 5.94 0.88
C LYS A 39 -24.86 4.54 1.21
N HIS A 40 -24.11 4.36 2.33
CA HIS A 40 -23.56 3.09 2.79
C HIS A 40 -22.71 2.36 1.75
N GLN A 41 -21.99 3.09 0.88
CA GLN A 41 -21.17 2.56 -0.20
C GLN A 41 -19.78 2.12 0.32
N TYR A 42 -19.75 1.21 1.31
CA TYR A 42 -18.52 0.75 1.97
C TYR A 42 -17.52 0.06 1.01
N TYR A 43 -18.01 -0.47 -0.11
CA TYR A 43 -17.15 -1.06 -1.14
C TYR A 43 -16.07 -0.10 -1.65
N ARG A 44 -16.29 1.22 -1.55
CA ARG A 44 -15.35 2.26 -1.96
C ARG A 44 -14.02 2.25 -1.20
N PHE A 45 -13.97 1.65 -0.01
CA PHE A 45 -12.72 1.42 0.69
C PHE A 45 -11.78 0.47 -0.07
N ILE A 46 -12.35 -0.47 -0.82
CA ILE A 46 -11.59 -1.47 -1.58
C ILE A 46 -11.46 -1.04 -3.04
N THR A 47 -12.55 -0.62 -3.66
CA THR A 47 -12.58 -0.36 -5.10
C THR A 47 -11.75 0.84 -5.53
N CYS A 48 -11.53 1.81 -4.63
CA CYS A 48 -10.63 2.93 -4.90
C CYS A 48 -9.19 2.47 -5.18
N GLY A 49 -8.77 1.34 -4.64
CA GLY A 49 -7.47 0.73 -4.91
C GLY A 49 -7.35 0.06 -6.28
N LEU A 50 -8.47 -0.11 -7.00
CA LEU A 50 -8.49 -0.70 -8.34
C LEU A 50 -8.41 0.35 -9.47
N ILE A 51 -8.44 1.64 -9.13
CA ILE A 51 -8.44 2.74 -10.10
C ILE A 51 -7.35 3.76 -9.77
N HIS A 52 -6.82 4.42 -10.80
CA HIS A 52 -5.72 5.37 -10.70
C HIS A 52 -6.01 6.65 -11.48
N ALA A 53 -5.35 7.77 -11.09
CA ALA A 53 -5.58 9.09 -11.68
C ALA A 53 -5.08 9.18 -13.12
N ASP A 54 -4.00 8.48 -13.42
CA ASP A 54 -3.33 8.45 -14.71
C ASP A 54 -2.51 7.18 -14.88
N TYR A 55 -1.95 6.99 -16.10
CA TYR A 55 -1.13 5.81 -16.43
C TYR A 55 0.19 5.75 -15.67
N ILE A 56 0.78 6.90 -15.32
CA ILE A 56 2.04 6.97 -14.58
C ILE A 56 1.80 6.50 -13.14
N HIS A 57 0.73 7.01 -12.52
CA HIS A 57 0.32 6.58 -11.17
C HIS A 57 0.02 5.08 -11.12
N LEU A 58 -0.70 4.54 -12.12
CA LEU A 58 -0.95 3.10 -12.25
C LEU A 58 0.36 2.32 -12.39
N ALA A 59 1.25 2.76 -13.29
CA ALA A 59 2.51 2.06 -13.57
C ALA A 59 3.40 2.00 -12.33
N PHE A 60 3.58 3.10 -11.59
CA PHE A 60 4.40 3.10 -10.37
C PHE A 60 3.83 2.18 -9.28
N ASN A 61 2.52 2.19 -9.06
CA ASN A 61 1.91 1.28 -8.09
C ASN A 61 2.08 -0.18 -8.50
N MET A 62 1.81 -0.51 -9.75
CA MET A 62 1.87 -1.90 -10.23
C MET A 62 3.32 -2.41 -10.32
N LEU A 63 4.27 -1.57 -10.69
CA LEU A 63 5.69 -1.91 -10.70
C LEU A 63 6.20 -2.18 -9.27
N THR A 64 5.88 -1.32 -8.33
CA THR A 64 6.22 -1.51 -6.92
C THR A 64 5.57 -2.79 -6.37
N LEU A 65 4.30 -3.02 -6.65
CA LEU A 65 3.60 -4.23 -6.24
C LEU A 65 4.19 -5.49 -6.90
N TYR A 66 4.62 -5.40 -8.15
CA TYR A 66 5.25 -6.50 -8.85
C TYR A 66 6.54 -6.96 -8.17
N PHE A 67 7.43 -6.01 -7.83
CA PHE A 67 8.70 -6.35 -7.19
C PHE A 67 8.48 -6.78 -5.74
N PHE A 68 7.93 -5.93 -4.91
CA PHE A 68 7.81 -6.20 -3.48
C PHE A 68 6.72 -7.22 -3.14
N GLY A 69 5.59 -7.18 -3.84
CA GLY A 69 4.48 -8.08 -3.59
C GLY A 69 4.81 -9.53 -3.83
N ARG A 70 5.55 -9.83 -4.92
CA ARG A 70 5.99 -11.20 -5.20
C ARG A 70 6.95 -11.72 -4.13
N ILE A 71 7.85 -10.88 -3.65
CA ILE A 71 8.80 -11.27 -2.59
C ILE A 71 8.03 -11.54 -1.29
N ILE A 72 7.13 -10.64 -0.90
CA ILE A 72 6.35 -10.80 0.33
C ILE A 72 5.40 -11.99 0.25
N GLU A 73 4.75 -12.24 -0.89
CA GLU A 73 3.94 -13.44 -1.08
C GLU A 73 4.74 -14.72 -0.83
N VAL A 74 5.97 -14.79 -1.37
CA VAL A 74 6.89 -15.92 -1.14
C VAL A 74 7.37 -15.98 0.31
N TYR A 75 7.72 -14.84 0.92
CA TYR A 75 8.20 -14.81 2.31
C TYR A 75 7.11 -15.18 3.31
N TYR A 76 5.87 -14.73 3.10
CA TYR A 76 4.76 -15.13 3.96
C TYR A 76 4.56 -16.64 3.96
N ILE A 77 4.60 -17.28 2.80
CA ILE A 77 4.39 -18.72 2.67
C ILE A 77 5.64 -19.51 3.12
N GLY A 78 6.81 -19.20 2.55
CA GLY A 78 8.01 -20.00 2.71
C GLY A 78 8.80 -19.69 3.99
N MET A 79 8.98 -18.41 4.32
CA MET A 79 9.80 -17.99 5.46
C MET A 79 8.97 -17.93 6.76
N LEU A 80 7.76 -17.37 6.70
CA LEU A 80 6.91 -17.20 7.87
C LEU A 80 5.93 -18.36 8.08
N GLY A 81 5.81 -19.30 7.13
CA GLY A 81 4.90 -20.44 7.22
C GLY A 81 3.43 -20.03 7.27
N LEU A 82 3.09 -18.86 6.75
CA LEU A 82 1.71 -18.35 6.74
C LEU A 82 0.96 -18.88 5.51
N PRO A 83 -0.31 -19.26 5.64
CA PRO A 83 -1.16 -19.55 4.49
C PRO A 83 -1.27 -18.35 3.54
N LYS A 84 -1.36 -18.62 2.23
CA LYS A 84 -1.40 -17.57 1.17
C LYS A 84 -2.49 -16.49 1.37
N TYR A 85 -3.57 -16.82 2.05
CA TYR A 85 -4.64 -15.85 2.32
C TYR A 85 -4.23 -14.74 3.28
N TYR A 86 -3.16 -14.91 4.08
CA TYR A 86 -2.63 -13.82 4.91
C TYR A 86 -2.09 -12.67 4.06
N TYR A 87 -1.44 -12.96 2.93
CA TYR A 87 -1.01 -11.92 2.00
C TYR A 87 -2.20 -11.14 1.42
N LEU A 88 -3.25 -11.85 0.99
CA LEU A 88 -4.47 -11.20 0.49
C LEU A 88 -5.17 -10.40 1.60
N ALA A 89 -5.26 -10.94 2.81
CA ALA A 89 -5.85 -10.26 3.97
C ALA A 89 -5.07 -8.99 4.33
N MET A 90 -3.74 -9.02 4.29
CA MET A 90 -2.90 -7.85 4.49
C MET A 90 -3.17 -6.79 3.41
N TYR A 91 -3.20 -7.17 2.13
CA TYR A 91 -3.43 -6.24 1.03
C TYR A 91 -4.82 -5.57 1.10
N VAL A 92 -5.88 -6.38 1.25
CA VAL A 92 -7.26 -5.88 1.34
C VAL A 92 -7.49 -5.11 2.65
N GLY A 93 -6.96 -5.61 3.77
CA GLY A 93 -7.01 -4.91 5.05
C GLY A 93 -6.31 -3.55 4.99
N ALA A 94 -5.17 -3.47 4.30
CA ALA A 94 -4.46 -2.21 4.09
C ALA A 94 -5.27 -1.20 3.27
N LEU A 95 -5.99 -1.62 2.22
CA LEU A 95 -6.90 -0.74 1.46
C LEU A 95 -7.94 -0.10 2.37
N ILE A 96 -8.49 -0.86 3.32
CA ILE A 96 -9.50 -0.37 4.25
C ILE A 96 -8.86 0.53 5.31
N VAL A 97 -7.89 -0.01 6.05
CA VAL A 97 -7.33 0.65 7.24
C VAL A 97 -6.58 1.94 6.88
N SER A 98 -5.84 1.95 5.77
CA SER A 98 -5.12 3.14 5.31
C SER A 98 -6.05 4.32 4.99
N ASN A 99 -7.28 4.05 4.56
CA ASN A 99 -8.26 5.07 4.22
C ASN A 99 -9.16 5.48 5.39
N LEU A 100 -9.12 4.80 6.55
CA LEU A 100 -9.96 5.16 7.70
C LEU A 100 -9.71 6.58 8.22
N PRO A 101 -8.46 7.04 8.43
CA PRO A 101 -8.21 8.41 8.90
C PRO A 101 -8.74 9.45 7.92
N THR A 102 -8.49 9.25 6.62
CA THR A 102 -9.03 10.11 5.56
C THR A 102 -10.56 10.11 5.54
N TYR A 103 -11.19 8.95 5.77
CA TYR A 103 -12.65 8.85 5.88
C TYR A 103 -13.19 9.74 7.00
N PHE A 104 -12.64 9.61 8.22
CA PHE A 104 -13.12 10.39 9.36
C PHE A 104 -12.89 11.89 9.18
N LYS A 105 -11.77 12.28 8.57
CA LYS A 105 -11.43 13.67 8.29
C LYS A 105 -12.37 14.31 7.25
N HIS A 106 -12.76 13.57 6.20
CA HIS A 106 -13.48 14.08 5.03
C HIS A 106 -14.91 13.54 4.87
N ARG A 107 -15.49 12.90 5.90
CA ARG A 107 -16.82 12.27 5.80
C ARG A 107 -17.98 13.21 5.44
N ASN A 108 -17.79 14.51 5.64
CA ASN A 108 -18.75 15.56 5.30
C ASN A 108 -18.24 16.50 4.20
N ASP A 109 -17.07 16.23 3.62
CA ASP A 109 -16.45 17.02 2.58
C ASP A 109 -16.84 16.48 1.20
N TYR A 110 -17.76 17.19 0.52
CA TYR A 110 -18.32 16.76 -0.77
C TYR A 110 -17.34 16.90 -1.93
N ASP A 111 -16.30 17.70 -1.78
CA ASP A 111 -15.31 17.96 -2.82
C ASP A 111 -14.13 16.99 -2.76
N TYR A 112 -13.93 16.35 -1.59
CA TYR A 112 -12.85 15.41 -1.42
C TYR A 112 -13.06 14.10 -2.17
N ARG A 113 -12.05 13.71 -2.93
CA ARG A 113 -11.95 12.43 -3.65
C ARG A 113 -10.53 11.90 -3.57
N SER A 114 -10.36 10.59 -3.44
CA SER A 114 -9.06 9.96 -3.58
C SER A 114 -9.16 8.58 -4.24
N LEU A 115 -8.05 8.10 -4.78
CA LEU A 115 -7.96 6.82 -5.49
C LEU A 115 -6.52 6.32 -5.53
N GLY A 116 -6.34 5.06 -5.83
CA GLY A 116 -5.05 4.41 -5.98
C GLY A 116 -4.80 3.31 -4.96
N ALA A 117 -3.98 2.34 -5.35
CA ALA A 117 -3.57 1.21 -4.52
C ALA A 117 -2.49 1.55 -3.48
N SER A 118 -1.99 2.80 -3.47
CA SER A 118 -0.73 3.18 -2.81
C SER A 118 -0.69 2.90 -1.29
N GLY A 119 -1.84 2.96 -0.59
CA GLY A 119 -1.91 2.56 0.82
C GLY A 119 -1.59 1.08 1.02
N ALA A 120 -2.16 0.19 0.19
CA ALA A 120 -1.86 -1.23 0.25
C ALA A 120 -0.46 -1.56 -0.28
N VAL A 121 0.00 -0.85 -1.30
CA VAL A 121 1.38 -0.97 -1.82
C VAL A 121 2.38 -0.56 -0.74
N SER A 122 2.12 0.52 0.01
CA SER A 122 2.94 0.90 1.16
C SER A 122 2.98 -0.19 2.23
N ALA A 123 1.86 -0.85 2.53
CA ALA A 123 1.82 -1.97 3.48
C ALA A 123 2.73 -3.12 3.03
N VAL A 124 2.69 -3.48 1.74
CA VAL A 124 3.56 -4.51 1.15
C VAL A 124 5.04 -4.13 1.27
N VAL A 125 5.40 -2.90 0.90
CA VAL A 125 6.79 -2.40 0.98
C VAL A 125 7.29 -2.41 2.43
N PHE A 126 6.48 -1.98 3.39
CA PHE A 126 6.89 -1.91 4.79
C PHE A 126 6.92 -3.29 5.47
N SER A 127 6.09 -4.25 5.03
CA SER A 127 6.25 -5.66 5.40
C SER A 127 7.57 -6.23 4.89
N PHE A 128 8.01 -5.84 3.69
CA PHE A 128 9.31 -6.23 3.15
C PHE A 128 10.48 -5.64 3.95
N ILE A 129 10.42 -4.34 4.26
CA ILE A 129 11.48 -3.65 5.02
C ILE A 129 11.67 -4.27 6.42
N LEU A 130 10.58 -4.72 7.04
CA LEU A 130 10.62 -5.41 8.33
C LEU A 130 11.41 -6.73 8.27
N LEU A 131 11.44 -7.40 7.11
CA LEU A 131 12.16 -8.67 6.91
C LEU A 131 13.56 -8.46 6.33
N LYS A 132 13.78 -7.40 5.56
CA LYS A 132 15.01 -7.10 4.84
C LYS A 132 15.36 -5.60 4.89
N PRO A 133 15.80 -5.08 6.07
CA PRO A 133 15.99 -3.65 6.27
C PRO A 133 17.18 -3.06 5.50
N TRP A 134 18.18 -3.86 5.14
CA TRP A 134 19.40 -3.37 4.51
C TRP A 134 19.45 -3.54 2.99
N VAL A 135 18.50 -4.26 2.40
CA VAL A 135 18.41 -4.38 0.93
C VAL A 135 18.25 -2.99 0.29
N ALA A 136 18.96 -2.75 -0.80
CA ALA A 136 18.86 -1.50 -1.54
C ALA A 136 17.49 -1.37 -2.23
N VAL A 137 16.78 -0.30 -1.91
CA VAL A 137 15.59 0.15 -2.65
C VAL A 137 16.00 1.29 -3.57
N TYR A 138 15.69 1.16 -4.84
CA TYR A 138 16.05 2.21 -5.81
C TYR A 138 15.00 3.32 -5.78
N VAL A 139 15.39 4.47 -5.23
CA VAL A 139 14.62 5.72 -5.29
C VAL A 139 15.11 6.51 -6.50
N PHE A 140 14.31 6.52 -7.56
CA PHE A 140 14.74 6.88 -8.91
C PHE A 140 15.91 5.97 -9.36
N PHE A 141 17.14 6.42 -9.35
CA PHE A 141 18.32 5.62 -9.72
C PHE A 141 19.32 5.47 -8.55
N LEU A 142 18.98 6.02 -7.39
CA LEU A 142 19.85 5.99 -6.22
C LEU A 142 19.49 4.78 -5.36
N PRO A 143 20.43 3.86 -5.09
CA PRO A 143 20.24 2.77 -4.14
C PRO A 143 20.25 3.34 -2.72
N VAL A 144 19.17 3.15 -1.99
CA VAL A 144 18.99 3.58 -0.60
C VAL A 144 18.67 2.35 0.25
N PRO A 145 19.35 2.13 1.40
CA PRO A 145 18.95 1.07 2.31
C PRO A 145 17.47 1.18 2.67
N ALA A 146 16.75 0.06 2.62
CA ALA A 146 15.30 0.05 2.80
C ALA A 146 14.85 0.66 4.13
N ILE A 147 15.64 0.50 5.21
CA ILE A 147 15.35 1.10 6.51
C ILE A 147 15.45 2.64 6.47
N ILE A 148 16.42 3.19 5.75
CA ILE A 148 16.56 4.64 5.59
C ILE A 148 15.39 5.18 4.76
N TYR A 149 15.06 4.49 3.67
CA TYR A 149 13.86 4.81 2.90
C TYR A 149 12.60 4.83 3.77
N ALA A 150 12.43 3.82 4.64
CA ALA A 150 11.27 3.73 5.51
C ALA A 150 11.13 4.95 6.44
N VAL A 151 12.23 5.35 7.09
CA VAL A 151 12.22 6.52 8.00
C VAL A 151 11.88 7.79 7.23
N LEU A 152 12.52 8.02 6.09
CA LEU A 152 12.28 9.20 5.26
C LEU A 152 10.85 9.23 4.69
N PHE A 153 10.34 8.08 4.23
CA PHE A 153 8.99 7.95 3.70
C PHE A 153 7.92 8.26 4.77
N LEU A 154 8.05 7.69 5.97
CA LEU A 154 7.12 7.95 7.08
C LEU A 154 7.17 9.40 7.54
N ALA A 155 8.38 9.96 7.69
CA ALA A 155 8.56 11.36 8.08
C ALA A 155 7.94 12.31 7.03
N TYR A 156 8.21 12.06 5.75
CA TYR A 156 7.66 12.85 4.64
C TYR A 156 6.13 12.72 4.58
N SER A 157 5.60 11.50 4.67
CA SER A 157 4.14 11.27 4.64
C SER A 157 3.44 11.95 5.81
N ALA A 158 4.01 11.86 7.02
CA ALA A 158 3.45 12.53 8.20
C ALA A 158 3.51 14.08 8.10
N TYR A 159 4.59 14.62 7.52
CA TYR A 159 4.73 16.05 7.28
C TYR A 159 3.71 16.54 6.25
N MET A 160 3.62 15.88 5.10
CA MET A 160 2.73 16.26 4.01
C MET A 160 1.24 16.06 4.34
N SER A 161 0.90 15.04 5.13
CA SER A 161 -0.46 14.85 5.66
C SER A 161 -0.97 16.07 6.45
N ARG A 162 -0.05 16.76 7.15
CA ARG A 162 -0.37 17.99 7.92
C ARG A 162 -0.34 19.25 7.07
N LYS A 163 0.66 19.34 6.19
CA LYS A 163 0.88 20.51 5.33
C LYS A 163 -0.18 20.62 4.24
N GLY A 164 -0.55 19.49 3.62
CA GLY A 164 -1.35 19.47 2.41
C GLY A 164 -0.66 20.17 1.23
N GLY A 165 -1.42 20.53 0.22
CA GLY A 165 -0.94 21.33 -0.92
C GLY A 165 -0.67 20.55 -2.19
N ASP A 166 -0.88 19.23 -2.15
CA ASP A 166 -0.89 18.36 -3.33
C ASP A 166 -2.14 17.46 -3.33
N ASN A 167 -2.31 16.70 -4.40
CA ASN A 167 -3.45 15.78 -4.58
C ASN A 167 -3.14 14.36 -4.10
N ILE A 168 -2.14 14.18 -3.22
CA ILE A 168 -1.71 12.87 -2.73
C ILE A 168 -2.33 12.61 -1.35
N ASN A 169 -2.93 11.43 -1.17
CA ASN A 169 -3.42 11.00 0.13
C ASN A 169 -2.27 10.47 1.01
N HIS A 170 -1.52 11.38 1.60
CA HIS A 170 -0.39 11.05 2.49
C HIS A 170 -0.81 10.31 3.75
N ASP A 171 -2.04 10.53 4.23
CA ASP A 171 -2.60 9.73 5.33
C ASP A 171 -2.65 8.24 4.94
N ALA A 172 -3.17 7.93 3.75
CA ALA A 172 -3.23 6.55 3.30
C ALA A 172 -1.85 5.90 3.16
N HIS A 173 -0.84 6.65 2.71
CA HIS A 173 0.54 6.17 2.63
C HIS A 173 1.10 5.83 4.01
N PHE A 174 0.97 6.75 4.96
CA PHE A 174 1.48 6.57 6.32
C PHE A 174 0.79 5.42 7.04
N TYR A 175 -0.55 5.44 7.09
CA TYR A 175 -1.30 4.40 7.79
C TYR A 175 -1.24 3.04 7.09
N GLY A 176 -1.08 3.02 5.78
CA GLY A 176 -0.81 1.80 5.03
C GLY A 176 0.53 1.17 5.43
N ALA A 177 1.59 1.96 5.48
CA ALA A 177 2.91 1.52 5.91
C ALA A 177 2.89 0.95 7.35
N VAL A 178 2.29 1.69 8.28
CA VAL A 178 2.14 1.26 9.68
C VAL A 178 1.31 -0.03 9.77
N PHE A 179 0.21 -0.12 9.01
CA PHE A 179 -0.61 -1.33 8.98
C PHE A 179 0.17 -2.55 8.49
N GLY A 180 1.00 -2.41 7.45
CA GLY A 180 1.83 -3.51 6.93
C GLY A 180 2.78 -4.07 8.00
N ILE A 181 3.45 -3.18 8.76
CA ILE A 181 4.31 -3.57 9.88
C ILE A 181 3.50 -4.30 10.95
N VAL A 182 2.43 -3.67 11.44
CA VAL A 182 1.61 -4.21 12.54
C VAL A 182 0.97 -5.53 12.16
N PHE A 183 0.41 -5.63 10.96
CA PHE A 183 -0.20 -6.86 10.46
C PHE A 183 0.82 -8.01 10.41
N THR A 184 2.02 -7.76 9.90
CA THR A 184 3.07 -8.77 9.77
C THR A 184 3.53 -9.26 11.15
N ILE A 185 3.69 -8.34 12.12
CA ILE A 185 4.04 -8.69 13.51
C ILE A 185 2.92 -9.49 14.18
N ILE A 186 1.65 -9.10 14.02
CA ILE A 186 0.53 -9.85 14.62
C ILE A 186 0.40 -11.25 14.00
N ALA A 187 0.60 -11.35 12.68
CA ALA A 187 0.54 -12.64 11.98
C ALA A 187 1.69 -13.58 12.38
N ARG A 188 2.88 -13.02 12.67
CA ARG A 188 4.08 -13.74 13.09
C ARG A 188 4.95 -12.88 14.00
N PRO A 189 4.78 -12.96 15.34
CA PRO A 189 5.55 -12.16 16.30
C PRO A 189 7.07 -12.37 16.23
N GLU A 190 7.52 -13.55 15.77
CA GLU A 190 8.92 -13.87 15.58
C GLU A 190 9.64 -12.95 14.58
N VAL A 191 8.88 -12.26 13.75
CA VAL A 191 9.40 -11.25 12.81
C VAL A 191 10.16 -10.13 13.53
N ILE A 192 9.79 -9.81 14.76
CA ILE A 192 10.53 -8.81 15.56
C ILE A 192 11.98 -9.26 15.79
N ASN A 193 12.17 -10.54 16.13
CA ASN A 193 13.53 -11.09 16.34
C ASN A 193 14.32 -11.15 15.03
N ILE A 194 13.65 -11.47 13.91
CA ILE A 194 14.27 -11.44 12.59
C ILE A 194 14.72 -10.01 12.26
N PHE A 195 13.85 -9.01 12.45
CA PHE A 195 14.15 -7.60 12.18
C PHE A 195 15.32 -7.10 13.04
N LEU A 196 15.31 -7.38 14.35
CA LEU A 196 16.38 -6.96 15.26
C LEU A 196 17.70 -7.66 14.92
N GLY A 197 17.67 -8.93 14.54
CA GLY A 197 18.84 -9.69 14.08
C GLY A 197 19.42 -9.09 12.80
N GLU A 198 18.62 -8.84 11.79
CA GLU A 198 19.05 -8.19 10.55
C GLU A 198 19.58 -6.77 10.81
N LEU A 199 18.91 -6.00 11.68
CA LEU A 199 19.28 -4.61 11.99
C LEU A 199 20.65 -4.52 12.67
N SER A 200 21.03 -5.51 13.49
CA SER A 200 22.32 -5.57 14.19
C SER A 200 23.51 -5.95 13.29
N HIS A 201 23.25 -6.42 12.07
CA HIS A 201 24.28 -6.81 11.10
C HIS A 201 24.12 -6.01 9.80
N PRO A 202 24.48 -4.71 9.80
CA PRO A 202 24.31 -3.87 8.60
C PRO A 202 25.16 -4.43 7.44
N HIS A 203 24.50 -4.69 6.33
CA HIS A 203 25.11 -5.10 5.07
C HIS A 203 24.31 -4.47 3.93
N LEU A 204 24.99 -4.05 2.88
CA LEU A 204 24.32 -3.50 1.69
C LEU A 204 24.23 -4.60 0.65
N ASP A 205 23.03 -5.16 0.48
CA ASP A 205 22.72 -6.05 -0.63
C ASP A 205 22.20 -5.20 -1.80
N PHE A 206 22.98 -5.19 -2.90
CA PHE A 206 22.66 -4.48 -4.14
C PHE A 206 21.95 -5.40 -5.14
#